data_eeca2ddfe96e8bd814603273e49bbe1e
#
_entry.id   eeca2ddfe96e8bd814603273e49bbe1e
#
_cell.length_a   1.000
_cell.length_b   1.000
_cell.length_c   1.000
_cell.angle_alpha   90.00
_cell.angle_beta   90.00
_cell.angle_gamma   90.00
#
_symmetry.space_group_name_H-M   'P 1'
#
loop_
_entity.id
_entity.type
_entity.pdbx_description
1 polymer ?
#
loop_
_entity_poly.entity_id
_entity_poly.type
_entity_poly.pdbx_seq_one_letter_code
_entity_poly.pdbx_strand_id
1 'polypeptide(L)'
;TLVLQAPDKKYVYVVGDFNDWTPKADYQLKQDGEYFWITLSGLIKGEEYAFQYLVDGSIYIADPYTDKVLDPWNDKNIESTTYPNLKPYPTGKAEGIVSVLQTGQTAYNWKVKSFERPAFDQLIVYEMLIRDFTEEHTFNAAKEKLEYLKNLGVNAIELMPVNEFEGNTSWGYNPSFYFAVDKYY
;
A
#
# COMPACT_ATOMS: atom_id res chain seq x y z
N THR A 1 -15.39 -6.99 0.61
CA THR A 1 -15.05 -8.42 0.68
C THR A 1 -13.53 -8.55 0.70
N LEU A 2 -13.00 -9.34 1.62
CA LEU A 2 -11.59 -9.74 1.67
C LEU A 2 -11.48 -11.16 1.12
N VAL A 3 -10.37 -11.45 0.42
CA VAL A 3 -10.09 -12.77 -0.17
C VAL A 3 -8.61 -13.09 0.01
N LEU A 4 -8.31 -14.27 0.50
CA LEU A 4 -6.95 -14.79 0.64
C LEU A 4 -6.83 -16.13 -0.11
N GLN A 5 -5.86 -16.27 -0.99
CA GLN A 5 -5.45 -17.56 -1.51
C GLN A 5 -4.48 -18.21 -0.51
N ALA A 6 -4.85 -19.35 0.04
CA ALA A 6 -4.07 -20.07 1.04
C ALA A 6 -4.22 -21.59 0.84
N PRO A 7 -3.53 -22.17 -0.16
CA PRO A 7 -3.58 -23.58 -0.43
C PRO A 7 -3.10 -24.39 0.78
N ASP A 8 -3.69 -25.56 0.98
CA ASP A 8 -3.37 -26.51 2.06
C ASP A 8 -3.59 -25.97 3.49
N LYS A 9 -4.35 -24.85 3.65
CA LYS A 9 -4.75 -24.33 4.95
C LYS A 9 -6.14 -24.81 5.34
N LYS A 10 -6.35 -24.93 6.66
CA LYS A 10 -7.58 -25.50 7.21
C LYS A 10 -8.64 -24.43 7.49
N TYR A 11 -8.22 -23.28 8.01
CA TYR A 11 -9.11 -22.17 8.31
C TYR A 11 -8.33 -20.85 8.41
N VAL A 12 -9.04 -19.77 8.18
CA VAL A 12 -8.51 -18.40 8.29
C VAL A 12 -9.51 -17.53 9.05
N TYR A 13 -9.01 -16.72 9.97
CA TYR A 13 -9.76 -15.63 10.57
C TYR A 13 -9.20 -14.29 10.08
N VAL A 14 -10.04 -13.26 10.04
CA VAL A 14 -9.56 -11.89 9.96
C VAL A 14 -9.63 -11.25 11.34
N VAL A 15 -8.54 -10.61 11.75
CA VAL A 15 -8.43 -9.87 13.02
C VAL A 15 -8.00 -8.44 12.73
N GLY A 16 -8.55 -7.47 13.45
CA GLY A 16 -8.26 -6.07 13.19
C GLY A 16 -9.04 -5.12 14.09
N ASP A 17 -8.99 -3.84 13.76
CA ASP A 17 -9.65 -2.78 14.53
C ASP A 17 -11.16 -3.00 14.71
N PHE A 18 -11.79 -3.66 13.75
CA PHE A 18 -13.25 -3.90 13.72
C PHE A 18 -13.72 -5.02 14.67
N ASN A 19 -12.82 -5.82 15.23
CA ASN A 19 -13.15 -6.91 16.16
C ASN A 19 -12.23 -6.99 17.39
N ASP A 20 -11.53 -5.87 17.65
CA ASP A 20 -10.55 -5.74 18.74
C ASP A 20 -9.44 -6.81 18.67
N TRP A 21 -9.00 -7.12 17.46
CA TRP A 21 -7.89 -8.06 17.17
C TRP A 21 -8.10 -9.47 17.74
N THR A 22 -9.37 -9.86 17.94
CA THR A 22 -9.74 -11.14 18.52
C THR A 22 -10.38 -12.04 17.46
N PRO A 23 -9.90 -13.29 17.29
CA PRO A 23 -10.54 -14.25 16.41
C PRO A 23 -11.92 -14.66 16.96
N LYS A 24 -12.99 -14.28 16.26
CA LYS A 24 -14.37 -14.61 16.62
C LYS A 24 -15.01 -15.36 15.46
N ALA A 25 -16.00 -16.22 15.74
CA ALA A 25 -16.67 -17.04 14.74
C ALA A 25 -17.22 -16.22 13.56
N ASP A 26 -17.78 -15.03 13.81
CA ASP A 26 -18.33 -14.14 12.78
C ASP A 26 -17.25 -13.56 11.84
N TYR A 27 -15.99 -13.70 12.19
CA TYR A 27 -14.83 -13.23 11.42
C TYR A 27 -13.98 -14.38 10.86
N GLN A 28 -14.51 -15.61 10.90
CA GLN A 28 -13.92 -16.74 10.19
C GLN A 28 -14.27 -16.65 8.70
N LEU A 29 -13.26 -16.76 7.84
CA LEU A 29 -13.42 -16.74 6.40
C LEU A 29 -14.08 -18.05 5.94
N LYS A 30 -14.93 -17.94 4.93
CA LYS A 30 -15.51 -19.09 4.23
C LYS A 30 -14.48 -19.63 3.25
N GLN A 31 -14.36 -20.95 3.19
CA GLN A 31 -13.47 -21.62 2.24
C GLN A 31 -14.20 -21.95 0.94
N ASP A 32 -13.51 -21.67 -0.17
CA ASP A 32 -13.91 -22.06 -1.53
C ASP A 32 -12.67 -22.54 -2.30
N GLY A 33 -12.46 -23.84 -2.31
CA GLY A 33 -11.24 -24.45 -2.82
C GLY A 33 -10.00 -23.98 -2.04
N GLU A 34 -9.07 -23.34 -2.73
CA GLU A 34 -7.85 -22.76 -2.14
C GLU A 34 -8.03 -21.32 -1.64
N TYR A 35 -9.23 -20.75 -1.83
CA TYR A 35 -9.53 -19.38 -1.44
C TYR A 35 -10.32 -19.35 -0.14
N PHE A 36 -10.00 -18.34 0.68
CA PHE A 36 -10.75 -18.00 1.88
C PHE A 36 -11.28 -16.59 1.73
N TRP A 37 -12.57 -16.36 2.02
CA TRP A 37 -13.19 -15.07 1.83
C TRP A 37 -14.18 -14.68 2.92
N ILE A 38 -14.34 -13.39 3.13
CA ILE A 38 -15.34 -12.82 4.05
C ILE A 38 -15.82 -11.47 3.55
N THR A 39 -17.08 -11.17 3.76
CA THR A 39 -17.61 -9.81 3.59
C THR A 39 -17.82 -9.17 4.95
N LEU A 40 -17.03 -8.16 5.26
CA LEU A 40 -17.19 -7.34 6.45
C LEU A 40 -18.32 -6.35 6.24
N SER A 41 -19.18 -6.19 7.24
CA SER A 41 -20.25 -5.20 7.28
C SER A 41 -20.04 -4.21 8.44
N GLY A 42 -20.74 -3.07 8.40
CA GLY A 42 -20.69 -2.07 9.46
C GLY A 42 -19.43 -1.20 9.50
N LEU A 43 -18.54 -1.30 8.50
CA LEU A 43 -17.39 -0.40 8.39
C LEU A 43 -17.84 1.01 8.01
N ILE A 44 -17.27 2.00 8.67
CA ILE A 44 -17.56 3.41 8.40
C ILE A 44 -16.82 3.82 7.13
N LYS A 45 -17.55 4.43 6.20
CA LYS A 45 -16.99 4.92 4.94
C LYS A 45 -15.95 6.01 5.20
N GLY A 46 -14.75 5.87 4.62
CA GLY A 46 -13.64 6.81 4.78
C GLY A 46 -12.75 6.51 5.99
N GLU A 47 -13.15 5.63 6.90
CA GLU A 47 -12.33 5.18 8.02
C GLU A 47 -11.30 4.14 7.59
N GLU A 48 -10.09 4.23 8.15
CA GLU A 48 -9.03 3.23 7.98
C GLU A 48 -9.08 2.18 9.09
N TYR A 49 -9.06 0.92 8.71
CA TYR A 49 -9.03 -0.23 9.63
C TYR A 49 -7.77 -1.05 9.38
N ALA A 50 -6.94 -1.18 10.41
CA ALA A 50 -5.80 -2.09 10.37
C ALA A 50 -6.25 -3.53 10.62
N PHE A 51 -5.66 -4.50 9.90
CA PHE A 51 -6.03 -5.91 10.03
C PHE A 51 -4.91 -6.86 9.59
N GLN A 52 -5.05 -8.11 10.00
CA GLN A 52 -4.27 -9.25 9.52
C GLN A 52 -5.18 -10.46 9.31
N TYR A 53 -4.69 -11.42 8.53
CA TYR A 53 -5.24 -12.77 8.54
C TYR A 53 -4.52 -13.61 9.60
N LEU A 54 -5.28 -14.39 10.37
CA LEU A 54 -4.79 -15.44 11.26
C LEU A 54 -5.07 -16.79 10.61
N VAL A 55 -4.02 -17.41 10.08
CA VAL A 55 -4.09 -18.68 9.34
C VAL A 55 -3.75 -19.81 10.29
N ASP A 56 -4.59 -20.86 10.29
CA ASP A 56 -4.45 -22.08 11.11
C ASP A 56 -4.20 -21.78 12.61
N GLY A 57 -4.67 -20.62 13.10
CA GLY A 57 -4.62 -20.22 14.49
C GLY A 57 -3.25 -19.79 15.04
N SER A 58 -2.22 -19.72 14.20
CA SER A 58 -0.85 -19.39 14.64
C SER A 58 -0.05 -18.51 13.70
N ILE A 59 -0.47 -18.32 12.45
CA ILE A 59 0.29 -17.56 11.45
C ILE A 59 -0.45 -16.25 11.20
N TYR A 60 0.13 -15.14 11.61
CA TYR A 60 -0.37 -13.80 11.31
C TYR A 60 0.29 -13.26 10.04
N ILE A 61 -0.52 -12.85 9.06
CA ILE A 61 -0.01 -12.26 7.81
C ILE A 61 -0.84 -11.03 7.43
N ALA A 62 -0.16 -10.04 6.86
CA ALA A 62 -0.83 -8.97 6.14
C ALA A 62 -1.43 -9.50 4.82
N ASP A 63 -2.44 -8.81 4.30
CA ASP A 63 -3.02 -9.11 3.00
C ASP A 63 -2.02 -8.76 1.90
N PRO A 64 -1.57 -9.72 1.07
CA PRO A 64 -0.61 -9.46 0.00
C PRO A 64 -1.14 -8.51 -1.09
N TYR A 65 -2.45 -8.29 -1.15
CA TYR A 65 -3.11 -7.41 -2.13
C TYR A 65 -3.54 -6.06 -1.53
N THR A 66 -3.12 -5.77 -0.30
CA THR A 66 -3.44 -4.49 0.34
C THR A 66 -2.80 -3.31 -0.41
N ASP A 67 -3.48 -2.17 -0.42
CA ASP A 67 -2.99 -0.92 -0.99
C ASP A 67 -2.28 -0.01 0.04
N LYS A 68 -2.27 -0.41 1.31
CA LYS A 68 -1.56 0.26 2.40
C LYS A 68 -1.21 -0.72 3.51
N VAL A 69 -0.02 -0.56 4.07
CA VAL A 69 0.43 -1.31 5.25
C VAL A 69 0.87 -0.38 6.36
N LEU A 70 0.98 -0.91 7.59
CA LEU A 70 1.70 -0.28 8.70
C LEU A 70 2.84 -1.20 9.12
N ASP A 71 4.03 -0.61 9.22
CA ASP A 71 5.27 -1.31 9.57
C ASP A 71 5.71 -0.90 10.98
N PRO A 72 5.77 -1.83 11.95
CA PRO A 72 6.13 -1.53 13.33
C PRO A 72 7.59 -1.05 13.50
N TRP A 73 8.44 -1.35 12.54
CA TRP A 73 9.87 -1.04 12.63
C TRP A 73 10.24 0.28 11.98
N ASN A 74 9.60 0.62 10.87
CA ASN A 74 10.03 1.69 9.97
C ASN A 74 9.08 2.90 9.94
N ASP A 75 7.77 2.75 10.12
CA ASP A 75 6.79 3.84 10.08
C ASP A 75 7.07 4.96 11.09
N LYS A 76 7.64 4.63 12.24
CA LYS A 76 8.04 5.61 13.26
C LYS A 76 9.09 6.63 12.81
N ASN A 77 9.77 6.35 11.70
CA ASN A 77 10.78 7.21 11.10
C ASN A 77 10.22 8.06 9.95
N ILE A 78 8.94 7.92 9.63
CA ILE A 78 8.26 8.70 8.60
C ILE A 78 7.76 10.00 9.23
N GLU A 79 8.22 11.13 8.71
CA GLU A 79 7.82 12.43 9.22
C GLU A 79 6.40 12.78 8.78
N SER A 80 5.69 13.54 9.63
CA SER A 80 4.34 14.02 9.32
C SER A 80 4.28 14.99 8.14
N THR A 81 5.39 15.56 7.73
CA THR A 81 5.55 16.37 6.52
C THR A 81 5.53 15.52 5.26
N THR A 82 6.07 14.30 5.32
CA THR A 82 6.05 13.33 4.22
C THR A 82 4.69 12.63 4.14
N TYR A 83 4.23 12.06 5.26
CA TYR A 83 2.92 11.39 5.32
C TYR A 83 2.06 11.97 6.43
N PRO A 84 1.25 12.99 6.17
CA PRO A 84 0.36 13.57 7.17
C PRO A 84 -0.70 12.56 7.65
N ASN A 85 -0.91 12.51 8.97
CA ASN A 85 -1.92 11.66 9.59
C ASN A 85 -1.78 10.16 9.30
N LEU A 86 -0.55 9.67 9.18
CA LEU A 86 -0.32 8.23 9.10
C LEU A 86 -0.97 7.53 10.28
N LYS A 87 -1.82 6.52 9.99
CA LYS A 87 -2.47 5.72 11.04
C LYS A 87 -1.41 5.08 11.93
N PRO A 88 -1.50 5.19 13.26
CA PRO A 88 -0.52 4.57 14.15
C PRO A 88 -0.61 3.04 14.08
N TYR A 89 0.54 2.39 14.17
CA TYR A 89 0.62 0.93 14.26
C TYR A 89 -0.11 0.43 15.53
N PRO A 90 -0.90 -0.66 15.46
CA PRO A 90 -1.67 -1.20 16.60
C PRO A 90 -0.78 -1.95 17.60
N THR A 91 0.10 -1.24 18.28
CA THR A 91 1.09 -1.78 19.21
C THR A 91 0.41 -2.60 20.32
N GLY A 92 0.95 -3.79 20.58
CA GLY A 92 0.44 -4.73 21.59
C GLY A 92 -0.80 -5.51 21.14
N LYS A 93 -1.32 -5.29 19.93
CA LYS A 93 -2.46 -6.01 19.35
C LYS A 93 -2.09 -6.85 18.13
N ALA A 94 -1.04 -6.49 17.42
CA ALA A 94 -0.58 -7.15 16.21
C ALA A 94 0.92 -7.44 16.27
N GLU A 95 1.39 -8.35 15.45
CA GLU A 95 2.79 -8.70 15.23
C GLU A 95 3.14 -8.55 13.75
N GLY A 96 4.33 -7.99 13.46
CA GLY A 96 4.78 -7.80 12.08
C GLY A 96 3.97 -6.74 11.33
N ILE A 97 4.03 -6.78 10.00
CA ILE A 97 3.33 -5.81 9.15
C ILE A 97 1.83 -6.09 9.18
N VAL A 98 1.02 -5.05 9.23
CA VAL A 98 -0.44 -5.13 9.16
C VAL A 98 -0.95 -4.41 7.91
N SER A 99 -2.01 -4.93 7.32
CA SER A 99 -2.73 -4.29 6.22
C SER A 99 -3.67 -3.21 6.72
N VAL A 100 -3.96 -2.24 5.88
CA VAL A 100 -5.00 -1.23 6.12
C VAL A 100 -6.04 -1.32 5.02
N LEU A 101 -7.30 -1.39 5.40
CA LEU A 101 -8.43 -1.25 4.48
C LEU A 101 -9.19 0.05 4.74
N GLN A 102 -9.68 0.66 3.68
CA GLN A 102 -10.53 1.85 3.74
C GLN A 102 -11.66 1.72 2.72
N THR A 103 -12.90 1.74 3.18
CA THR A 103 -14.05 1.70 2.27
C THR A 103 -14.42 3.10 1.81
N GLY A 104 -14.93 3.19 0.57
CA GLY A 104 -15.48 4.43 0.03
C GLY A 104 -14.45 5.53 -0.22
N GLN A 105 -13.23 5.15 -0.55
CA GLN A 105 -12.23 6.06 -1.08
C GLN A 105 -12.76 6.77 -2.33
N THR A 106 -12.44 8.06 -2.45
CA THR A 106 -12.79 8.83 -3.64
C THR A 106 -11.85 8.43 -4.77
N ALA A 107 -12.42 7.99 -5.88
CA ALA A 107 -11.62 7.67 -7.06
C ALA A 107 -10.86 8.92 -7.56
N TYR A 108 -9.63 8.73 -8.01
CA TYR A 108 -8.86 9.80 -8.60
C TYR A 108 -9.52 10.30 -9.89
N ASN A 109 -9.74 11.61 -9.98
CA ASN A 109 -10.31 12.22 -11.19
C ASN A 109 -9.20 12.63 -12.16
N TRP A 110 -8.95 11.79 -13.16
CA TRP A 110 -7.96 12.04 -14.21
C TRP A 110 -8.33 13.29 -15.02
N LYS A 111 -7.44 14.29 -15.00
CA LYS A 111 -7.63 15.54 -15.76
C LYS A 111 -7.41 15.31 -17.25
N VAL A 112 -6.44 14.46 -17.62
CA VAL A 112 -6.15 14.08 -19.01
C VAL A 112 -6.84 12.75 -19.30
N LYS A 113 -7.86 12.79 -20.16
CA LYS A 113 -8.70 11.60 -20.49
C LYS A 113 -8.19 10.86 -21.72
N SER A 114 -7.44 11.52 -22.58
CA SER A 114 -6.73 10.89 -23.68
C SER A 114 -5.33 11.48 -23.78
N PHE A 115 -4.35 10.62 -23.99
CA PHE A 115 -2.95 10.99 -24.13
C PHE A 115 -2.36 10.27 -25.34
N GLU A 116 -1.84 11.05 -26.29
CA GLU A 116 -1.09 10.52 -27.41
C GLU A 116 0.37 10.32 -27.00
N ARG A 117 0.81 9.06 -27.02
CA ARG A 117 2.18 8.71 -26.65
C ARG A 117 3.16 9.14 -27.73
N PRO A 118 4.34 9.68 -27.38
CA PRO A 118 5.43 9.83 -28.33
C PRO A 118 5.78 8.49 -29.00
N ALA A 119 6.25 8.53 -30.25
CA ALA A 119 6.77 7.36 -30.90
C ALA A 119 8.01 6.84 -30.14
N PHE A 120 8.25 5.53 -30.15
CA PHE A 120 9.30 4.90 -29.34
C PHE A 120 10.69 5.48 -29.63
N ASP A 121 10.98 5.77 -30.90
CA ASP A 121 12.24 6.37 -31.37
C ASP A 121 12.39 7.87 -31.03
N GLN A 122 11.33 8.48 -30.49
CA GLN A 122 11.32 9.89 -30.06
C GLN A 122 11.31 10.03 -28.52
N LEU A 123 11.39 8.92 -27.79
CA LEU A 123 11.41 8.95 -26.34
C LEU A 123 12.74 9.53 -25.82
N ILE A 124 12.62 10.51 -24.92
CA ILE A 124 13.70 11.02 -24.08
C ILE A 124 13.30 10.70 -22.66
N VAL A 125 13.87 9.61 -22.14
CA VAL A 125 13.49 9.04 -20.85
C VAL A 125 14.40 9.58 -19.75
N TYR A 126 13.80 9.96 -18.62
CA TYR A 126 14.50 10.29 -17.39
C TYR A 126 14.10 9.30 -16.30
N GLU A 127 15.04 8.47 -15.86
CA GLU A 127 14.82 7.57 -14.73
C GLU A 127 14.94 8.36 -13.42
N MET A 128 14.01 8.20 -12.50
CA MET A 128 13.90 9.01 -11.31
C MET A 128 13.55 8.19 -10.07
N LEU A 129 14.35 8.35 -9.01
CA LEU A 129 13.99 7.94 -7.66
C LEU A 129 13.32 9.10 -6.95
N ILE A 130 12.06 8.97 -6.57
CA ILE A 130 11.29 10.05 -5.93
C ILE A 130 11.99 10.58 -4.69
N ARG A 131 12.49 9.69 -3.82
CA ARG A 131 13.18 10.06 -2.58
C ARG A 131 14.38 11.02 -2.81
N ASP A 132 15.14 10.80 -3.87
CA ASP A 132 16.42 11.50 -4.07
C ASP A 132 16.31 12.67 -5.06
N PHE A 133 15.14 12.89 -5.67
CA PHE A 133 14.98 13.87 -6.72
C PHE A 133 14.82 15.31 -6.22
N THR A 134 14.19 15.49 -5.05
CA THR A 134 14.02 16.80 -4.40
C THR A 134 14.38 16.74 -2.92
N GLU A 135 14.63 17.89 -2.30
CA GLU A 135 14.96 17.99 -0.88
C GLU A 135 13.80 17.52 0.02
N GLU A 136 12.56 17.68 -0.44
CA GLU A 136 11.34 17.28 0.28
C GLU A 136 11.06 15.79 0.21
N HIS A 137 11.71 15.05 -0.68
CA HIS A 137 11.62 13.60 -0.85
C HIS A 137 10.20 13.07 -1.17
N THR A 138 9.32 13.90 -1.77
CA THR A 138 7.90 13.55 -1.96
C THR A 138 7.47 13.57 -3.42
N PHE A 139 6.40 12.81 -3.75
CA PHE A 139 5.73 12.88 -5.06
C PHE A 139 5.24 14.29 -5.41
N ASN A 140 4.77 15.06 -4.43
CA ASN A 140 4.29 16.40 -4.66
C ASN A 140 5.43 17.33 -5.08
N ALA A 141 6.57 17.27 -4.43
CA ALA A 141 7.74 18.05 -4.79
C ALA A 141 8.31 17.64 -6.16
N ALA A 142 8.37 16.34 -6.45
CA ALA A 142 8.77 15.85 -7.77
C ALA A 142 7.82 16.36 -8.87
N LYS A 143 6.51 16.36 -8.63
CA LYS A 143 5.51 16.88 -9.55
C LYS A 143 5.72 18.37 -9.88
N GLU A 144 6.18 19.17 -8.95
CA GLU A 144 6.49 20.60 -9.17
C GLU A 144 7.69 20.81 -10.12
N LYS A 145 8.54 19.78 -10.30
CA LYS A 145 9.68 19.82 -11.22
C LYS A 145 9.36 19.32 -12.63
N LEU A 146 8.13 18.88 -12.91
CA LEU A 146 7.78 18.34 -14.23
C LEU A 146 7.99 19.34 -15.38
N GLU A 147 7.70 20.63 -15.17
CA GLU A 147 7.93 21.63 -16.19
C GLU A 147 9.43 21.87 -16.46
N TYR A 148 10.27 21.75 -15.43
CA TYR A 148 11.73 21.77 -15.59
C TYR A 148 12.20 20.60 -16.49
N LEU A 149 11.77 19.37 -16.20
CA LEU A 149 12.12 18.20 -16.99
C LEU A 149 11.63 18.33 -18.45
N LYS A 150 10.42 18.81 -18.62
CA LYS A 150 9.86 19.07 -19.95
C LYS A 150 10.68 20.10 -20.73
N ASN A 151 11.14 21.17 -20.09
CA ASN A 151 11.99 22.18 -20.72
C ASN A 151 13.39 21.68 -21.07
N LEU A 152 13.88 20.61 -20.41
CA LEU A 152 15.07 19.87 -20.81
C LEU A 152 14.85 18.96 -22.03
N GLY A 153 13.59 18.80 -22.47
CA GLY A 153 13.22 17.92 -23.57
C GLY A 153 12.80 16.51 -23.15
N VAL A 154 12.77 16.22 -21.83
CA VAL A 154 12.26 14.94 -21.31
C VAL A 154 10.77 14.82 -21.65
N ASN A 155 10.39 13.69 -22.24
CA ASN A 155 8.99 13.41 -22.60
C ASN A 155 8.47 12.07 -22.02
N ALA A 156 9.32 11.35 -21.29
CA ALA A 156 8.95 10.17 -20.51
C ALA A 156 9.73 10.15 -19.19
N ILE A 157 9.05 9.78 -18.11
CA ILE A 157 9.67 9.54 -16.81
C ILE A 157 9.51 8.07 -16.49
N GLU A 158 10.62 7.42 -16.16
CA GLU A 158 10.67 6.07 -15.61
C GLU A 158 10.87 6.18 -14.09
N LEU A 159 9.81 5.94 -13.33
CA LEU A 159 9.94 5.91 -11.89
C LEU A 159 10.63 4.62 -11.45
N MET A 160 11.70 4.73 -10.67
CA MET A 160 12.19 3.58 -9.90
C MET A 160 11.05 3.07 -9.01
N PRO A 161 11.02 1.77 -8.63
CA PRO A 161 9.86 1.18 -7.98
C PRO A 161 9.39 1.99 -6.77
N VAL A 162 8.10 2.26 -6.73
CA VAL A 162 7.44 3.08 -5.69
C VAL A 162 6.57 2.26 -4.74
N ASN A 163 6.62 0.95 -4.88
CA ASN A 163 5.87 0.03 -4.03
C ASN A 163 6.55 -0.10 -2.66
N GLU A 164 5.76 -0.43 -1.65
CA GLU A 164 6.25 -0.69 -0.29
C GLU A 164 7.38 -1.72 -0.32
N PHE A 165 8.54 -1.36 0.23
CA PHE A 165 9.74 -2.17 0.30
C PHE A 165 10.23 -2.33 1.76
N GLU A 166 11.22 -3.17 1.99
CA GLU A 166 11.81 -3.35 3.31
C GLU A 166 12.65 -2.14 3.71
N GLY A 167 12.30 -1.51 4.83
CA GLY A 167 12.96 -0.31 5.34
C GLY A 167 12.47 0.97 4.66
N ASN A 168 13.21 2.08 4.81
CA ASN A 168 12.82 3.41 4.28
C ASN A 168 13.83 3.96 3.26
N THR A 169 14.89 3.23 2.91
CA THR A 169 16.01 3.76 2.12
C THR A 169 16.41 2.89 0.94
N SER A 170 15.52 2.06 0.43
CA SER A 170 15.76 1.25 -0.76
C SER A 170 15.60 2.06 -2.05
N TRP A 171 16.12 1.51 -3.16
CA TRP A 171 15.77 1.95 -4.51
C TRP A 171 14.43 1.36 -4.99
N GLY A 172 13.76 0.55 -4.15
CA GLY A 172 12.45 -0.04 -4.44
C GLY A 172 12.50 -1.41 -5.14
N TYR A 173 13.68 -1.93 -5.48
CA TYR A 173 13.80 -3.23 -6.18
C TYR A 173 13.68 -4.46 -5.26
N ASN A 174 13.33 -4.26 -4.00
CA ASN A 174 13.03 -5.29 -3.01
C ASN A 174 11.60 -5.11 -2.42
N PRO A 175 10.55 -5.10 -3.27
CA PRO A 175 9.19 -4.83 -2.82
C PRO A 175 8.70 -5.90 -1.84
N SER A 176 8.05 -5.45 -0.77
CA SER A 176 7.37 -6.30 0.21
C SER A 176 5.89 -6.45 -0.11
N PHE A 177 5.25 -5.37 -0.64
CA PHE A 177 3.85 -5.35 -1.02
C PHE A 177 3.67 -4.66 -2.38
N TYR A 178 3.27 -5.44 -3.39
CA TYR A 178 3.22 -4.98 -4.78
C TYR A 178 2.11 -3.96 -5.08
N PHE A 179 1.10 -3.85 -4.23
CA PHE A 179 -0.05 -2.97 -4.45
C PHE A 179 -0.05 -1.75 -3.51
N ALA A 180 0.75 -1.78 -2.45
CA ALA A 180 0.92 -0.66 -1.55
C ALA A 180 2.01 0.28 -2.09
N VAL A 181 1.75 1.58 -2.04
CA VAL A 181 2.75 2.61 -2.32
C VAL A 181 3.56 2.86 -1.05
N ASP A 182 4.87 3.01 -1.20
CA ASP A 182 5.75 3.31 -0.08
C ASP A 182 5.38 4.65 0.58
N LYS A 183 5.36 4.67 1.89
CA LYS A 183 4.93 5.82 2.69
C LYS A 183 6.04 6.85 2.92
N TYR A 184 7.26 6.56 2.51
CA TYR A 184 8.43 7.41 2.74
C TYR A 184 8.62 8.50 1.66
N TYR A 185 7.65 8.57 0.68
CA TYR A 185 7.66 9.62 -0.36
C TYR A 185 6.39 10.45 -0.40
#